data_5a8108809f9f2adb431f1da66474efbc
#
_entry.id   5a8108809f9f2adb431f1da66474efbc
#
_cell.length_a   1.000
_cell.length_b   1.000
_cell.length_c   1.000
_cell.angle_alpha   90.00
_cell.angle_beta   90.00
_cell.angle_gamma   90.00
#
_symmetry.space_group_name_H-M   'P 1'
#
loop_
_entity.id
_entity.type
_entity.pdbx_description
1 polymer ?
#
loop_
_entity_poly.entity_id
_entity_poly.type
_entity_poly.pdbx_seq_one_letter_code
_entity_poly.pdbx_strand_id
1 'polypeptide(L)'
;MILIQNKNKDGKEMDNMIEQVVKKKKDKRDLLIKVLTISIVILLPVTCFFLAPLINFYFIMIGFFLLLGGIYVAWYVFSNLKVEYEYTFVSGSMTISKIMSKRKRKNIISFETSKIEELIEYDNRDFDTRLYSHIFSACGADSEGCKTYAAVITTEKHGRSVLLFTPNEKLLLAMKPYLSRQIVLNLFYKR
;
A
#
# COMPACT_ATOMS: atom_id res chain seq x y z
N MET A 1 1.56 -5.10 14.19
CA MET A 1 2.34 -4.69 15.36
C MET A 1 1.87 -3.29 15.73
N ILE A 2 1.11 -3.20 16.81
CA ILE A 2 0.47 -1.95 17.26
C ILE A 2 1.42 -1.37 18.31
N LEU A 3 2.10 -0.30 17.98
CA LEU A 3 2.86 0.46 18.98
C LEU A 3 1.90 1.47 19.63
N ILE A 4 1.44 1.14 20.82
CA ILE A 4 0.87 2.09 21.76
C ILE A 4 2.05 2.64 22.55
N GLN A 5 2.54 3.83 22.23
CA GLN A 5 3.48 4.51 23.12
C GLN A 5 2.69 5.18 24.27
N ASN A 6 2.97 4.67 25.44
CA ASN A 6 2.37 5.08 26.69
C ASN A 6 3.18 6.25 27.30
N LYS A 7 2.45 7.26 27.73
CA LYS A 7 2.62 8.30 28.75
C LYS A 7 4.04 8.60 29.23
N ASN A 8 4.57 9.76 28.88
CA ASN A 8 5.66 10.39 29.61
C ASN A 8 5.12 11.43 30.63
N LYS A 9 5.83 11.57 31.76
CA LYS A 9 5.39 12.21 33.03
C LYS A 9 5.31 13.74 33.03
N ASP A 10 5.42 14.40 31.89
CA ASP A 10 5.45 15.86 31.83
C ASP A 10 4.21 16.34 31.08
N GLY A 11 3.16 16.66 31.79
CA GLY A 11 1.90 17.36 31.50
C GLY A 11 1.67 18.10 30.16
N LYS A 12 2.31 17.70 29.06
CA LYS A 12 2.07 18.21 27.72
C LYS A 12 1.00 17.32 27.06
N GLU A 13 -0.04 17.94 26.55
CA GLU A 13 -1.09 17.26 25.76
C GLU A 13 -0.43 16.31 24.78
N MET A 14 -0.67 15.01 24.97
CA MET A 14 -0.16 14.00 24.06
C MET A 14 -0.96 14.09 22.79
N ASP A 15 -0.34 14.58 21.73
CA ASP A 15 -0.79 14.37 20.38
C ASP A 15 -1.17 12.90 20.22
N ASN A 16 -2.47 12.64 20.04
CA ASN A 16 -2.98 11.29 19.84
C ASN A 16 -2.53 10.81 18.47
N MET A 17 -1.27 10.37 18.40
CA MET A 17 -0.69 9.78 17.21
C MET A 17 -1.20 8.34 17.08
N ILE A 18 -1.90 8.08 16.00
CA ILE A 18 -2.37 6.74 15.64
C ILE A 18 -1.68 6.33 14.36
N GLU A 19 -0.97 5.21 14.42
CA GLU A 19 -0.34 4.59 13.26
C GLU A 19 -1.00 3.25 12.95
N GLN A 20 -1.34 3.05 11.69
CA GLN A 20 -1.84 1.79 11.17
C GLN A 20 -1.02 1.40 9.94
N VAL A 21 -0.43 0.19 9.96
CA VAL A 21 0.27 -0.38 8.81
C VAL A 21 -0.58 -1.48 8.21
N VAL A 22 -0.88 -1.35 6.92
CA VAL A 22 -1.64 -2.32 6.15
C VAL A 22 -0.81 -2.84 4.98
N LYS A 23 -0.86 -4.15 4.72
CA LYS A 23 -0.19 -4.76 3.56
C LYS A 23 -1.01 -4.47 2.30
N LYS A 24 -0.34 -4.13 1.20
CA LYS A 24 -1.00 -3.98 -0.11
C LYS A 24 -1.79 -5.25 -0.47
N LYS A 25 -3.01 -5.09 -0.97
CA LYS A 25 -3.79 -6.20 -1.54
C LYS A 25 -2.98 -6.88 -2.65
N LYS A 26 -2.93 -8.22 -2.62
CA LYS A 26 -2.24 -9.00 -3.66
C LYS A 26 -2.95 -8.76 -4.99
N ASP A 27 -2.23 -8.21 -5.95
CA ASP A 27 -2.72 -7.99 -7.31
C ASP A 27 -2.35 -9.19 -8.19
N LYS A 28 -3.21 -9.50 -9.17
CA LYS A 28 -2.93 -10.52 -10.20
C LYS A 28 -1.63 -10.21 -10.96
N ARG A 29 -1.32 -8.93 -11.13
CA ARG A 29 -0.05 -8.46 -11.73
C ARG A 29 1.17 -8.87 -10.90
N ASP A 30 1.11 -8.75 -9.58
CA ASP A 30 2.20 -9.15 -8.69
C ASP A 30 2.46 -10.67 -8.78
N LEU A 31 1.39 -11.46 -8.95
CA LEU A 31 1.49 -12.90 -9.18
C LEU A 31 2.13 -13.21 -10.54
N LEU A 32 1.67 -12.55 -11.61
CA LEU A 32 2.23 -12.73 -12.96
C LEU A 32 3.72 -12.40 -13.00
N ILE A 33 4.13 -11.29 -12.39
CA ILE A 33 5.56 -10.91 -12.32
C ILE A 33 6.37 -11.99 -11.60
N LYS A 34 5.86 -12.55 -10.51
CA LYS A 34 6.54 -13.64 -9.79
C LYS A 34 6.69 -14.89 -10.65
N VAL A 35 5.60 -15.33 -11.28
CA VAL A 35 5.60 -16.53 -12.13
C VAL A 35 6.55 -16.32 -13.32
N LEU A 36 6.48 -15.17 -13.99
CA LEU A 36 7.35 -14.86 -15.12
C LEU A 36 8.83 -14.83 -14.71
N THR A 37 9.15 -14.21 -13.56
CA THR A 37 10.52 -14.17 -13.05
C THR A 37 11.05 -15.57 -12.76
N ILE A 38 10.27 -16.42 -12.08
CA ILE A 38 10.65 -17.81 -11.79
C ILE A 38 10.87 -18.59 -13.10
N SER A 39 9.94 -18.43 -14.06
CA SER A 39 10.06 -19.12 -15.36
C SER A 39 11.34 -18.77 -16.09
N ILE A 40 11.69 -17.48 -16.15
CA ILE A 40 12.92 -17.01 -16.79
C ILE A 40 14.16 -17.55 -16.07
N VAL A 41 14.19 -17.46 -14.73
CA VAL A 41 15.33 -17.91 -13.91
C VAL A 41 15.60 -19.40 -14.05
N ILE A 42 14.57 -20.21 -14.30
CA ILE A 42 14.73 -21.66 -14.51
C ILE A 42 15.04 -21.96 -15.98
N LEU A 43 14.28 -21.41 -16.91
CA LEU A 43 14.36 -21.76 -18.33
C LEU A 43 15.72 -21.41 -18.95
N LEU A 44 16.29 -20.25 -18.58
CA LEU A 44 17.51 -19.74 -19.15
C LEU A 44 18.75 -20.60 -18.83
N PRO A 45 19.03 -21.01 -17.58
CA PRO A 45 20.10 -21.96 -17.27
C PRO A 45 19.85 -23.33 -17.89
N VAL A 46 18.61 -23.83 -17.87
CA VAL A 46 18.27 -25.14 -18.42
C VAL A 46 18.57 -25.20 -19.91
N THR A 47 18.23 -24.17 -20.67
CA THR A 47 18.60 -24.12 -22.11
C THR A 47 20.13 -24.16 -22.31
N CYS A 48 20.90 -23.47 -21.47
CA CYS A 48 22.36 -23.52 -21.52
C CYS A 48 22.90 -24.93 -21.26
N PHE A 49 22.35 -25.67 -20.32
CA PHE A 49 22.76 -27.04 -20.05
C PHE A 49 22.44 -28.01 -21.22
N PHE A 50 21.29 -27.83 -21.88
CA PHE A 50 20.95 -28.63 -23.06
C PHE A 50 21.80 -28.32 -24.28
N LEU A 51 22.22 -27.06 -24.45
CA LEU A 51 23.09 -26.65 -25.58
C LEU A 51 24.58 -27.01 -25.37
N ALA A 52 24.98 -27.21 -24.11
CA ALA A 52 26.40 -27.49 -23.81
C ALA A 52 27.01 -28.68 -24.61
N PRO A 53 26.37 -29.88 -24.68
CA PRO A 53 26.92 -30.98 -25.43
C PRO A 53 26.89 -30.77 -26.97
N LEU A 54 26.04 -29.88 -27.47
CA LEU A 54 25.85 -29.61 -28.88
C LEU A 54 26.84 -28.55 -29.43
N ILE A 55 27.21 -27.57 -28.62
CA ILE A 55 28.01 -26.42 -29.04
C ILE A 55 29.39 -26.44 -28.38
N ASN A 56 29.43 -26.29 -27.05
CA ASN A 56 30.68 -26.27 -26.31
C ASN A 56 30.41 -26.41 -24.80
N PHE A 57 31.27 -27.14 -24.08
CA PHE A 57 31.19 -27.33 -22.63
C PHE A 57 31.21 -26.04 -21.80
N TYR A 58 31.72 -24.93 -22.36
CA TYR A 58 31.69 -23.62 -21.69
C TYR A 58 30.23 -23.14 -21.37
N PHE A 59 29.23 -23.62 -22.11
CA PHE A 59 27.83 -23.32 -21.82
C PHE A 59 27.35 -23.78 -20.41
N ILE A 60 28.00 -24.82 -19.84
CA ILE A 60 27.73 -25.24 -18.47
C ILE A 60 28.11 -24.17 -17.48
N MET A 61 29.29 -23.55 -17.64
CA MET A 61 29.73 -22.46 -16.78
C MET A 61 28.82 -21.25 -16.90
N ILE A 62 28.44 -20.89 -18.13
CA ILE A 62 27.49 -19.79 -18.38
C ILE A 62 26.15 -20.06 -17.70
N GLY A 63 25.60 -21.26 -17.85
CA GLY A 63 24.35 -21.69 -17.20
C GLY A 63 24.43 -21.58 -15.68
N PHE A 64 25.55 -21.96 -15.09
CA PHE A 64 25.78 -21.86 -13.66
C PHE A 64 25.78 -20.41 -13.14
N PHE A 65 26.49 -19.50 -13.83
CA PHE A 65 26.48 -18.08 -13.48
C PHE A 65 25.11 -17.42 -13.68
N LEU A 66 24.38 -17.83 -14.73
CA LEU A 66 23.00 -17.37 -14.98
C LEU A 66 22.05 -17.82 -13.87
N LEU A 67 22.23 -19.04 -13.36
CA LEU A 67 21.43 -19.55 -12.24
C LEU A 67 21.68 -18.73 -10.98
N LEU A 68 22.94 -18.49 -10.60
CA LEU A 68 23.29 -17.68 -9.44
C LEU A 68 22.78 -16.24 -9.56
N GLY A 69 23.02 -15.60 -10.70
CA GLY A 69 22.52 -14.26 -10.99
C GLY A 69 20.99 -14.20 -11.00
N GLY A 70 20.34 -15.22 -11.55
CA GLY A 70 18.88 -15.35 -11.60
C GLY A 70 18.25 -15.43 -10.20
N ILE A 71 18.84 -16.19 -9.28
CA ILE A 71 18.39 -16.27 -7.89
C ILE A 71 18.44 -14.88 -7.24
N TYR A 72 19.52 -14.12 -7.45
CA TYR A 72 19.65 -12.77 -6.92
C TYR A 72 18.58 -11.83 -7.49
N VAL A 73 18.34 -11.88 -8.82
CA VAL A 73 17.30 -11.10 -9.49
C VAL A 73 15.91 -11.46 -8.95
N ALA A 74 15.61 -12.75 -8.78
CA ALA A 74 14.34 -13.19 -8.21
C ALA A 74 14.14 -12.65 -6.79
N TRP A 75 15.16 -12.74 -5.95
CA TRP A 75 15.12 -12.18 -4.59
C TRP A 75 14.87 -10.66 -4.60
N TYR A 76 15.55 -9.93 -5.47
CA TYR A 76 15.39 -8.48 -5.62
C TYR A 76 13.96 -8.11 -6.08
N VAL A 77 13.44 -8.79 -7.11
CA VAL A 77 12.08 -8.57 -7.62
C VAL A 77 11.05 -8.86 -6.54
N PHE A 78 11.15 -10.00 -5.84
CA PHE A 78 10.20 -10.38 -4.78
C PHE A 78 10.24 -9.44 -3.58
N SER A 79 11.40 -8.90 -3.26
CA SER A 79 11.53 -7.89 -2.21
C SER A 79 10.80 -6.60 -2.58
N ASN A 80 10.93 -6.15 -3.83
CA ASN A 80 10.28 -4.91 -4.28
C ASN A 80 8.76 -5.02 -4.42
N LEU A 81 8.22 -6.24 -4.58
CA LEU A 81 6.77 -6.49 -4.61
C LEU A 81 6.11 -6.43 -3.23
N LYS A 82 6.90 -6.44 -2.14
CA LYS A 82 6.38 -6.29 -0.78
C LYS A 82 6.13 -4.83 -0.47
N VAL A 83 4.89 -4.40 -0.67
CA VAL A 83 4.45 -3.04 -0.40
C VAL A 83 3.51 -3.05 0.80
N GLU A 84 3.74 -2.10 1.71
CA GLU A 84 2.88 -1.81 2.86
C GLU A 84 2.48 -0.34 2.79
N TYR A 85 1.28 -0.01 3.28
CA TYR A 85 0.82 1.37 3.45
C TYR A 85 0.77 1.69 4.94
N GLU A 86 1.28 2.83 5.29
CA GLU A 86 1.26 3.36 6.66
C GLU A 86 0.33 4.57 6.68
N TYR A 87 -0.66 4.52 7.53
CA TYR A 87 -1.57 5.63 7.81
C TYR A 87 -1.17 6.22 9.14
N THR A 88 -0.74 7.46 9.14
CA THR A 88 -0.37 8.21 10.34
C THR A 88 -1.37 9.32 10.53
N PHE A 89 -2.04 9.32 11.67
CA PHE A 89 -2.99 10.35 12.06
C PHE A 89 -2.49 11.08 13.30
N VAL A 90 -2.37 12.39 13.23
CA VAL A 90 -1.88 13.25 14.32
C VAL A 90 -2.72 14.52 14.34
N SER A 91 -3.44 14.76 15.43
CA SER A 91 -4.15 16.03 15.68
C SER A 91 -4.97 16.56 14.49
N GLY A 92 -5.68 15.68 13.79
CA GLY A 92 -6.51 16.05 12.63
C GLY A 92 -5.78 16.04 11.28
N SER A 93 -4.47 15.88 11.25
CA SER A 93 -3.69 15.71 10.02
C SER A 93 -3.50 14.22 9.72
N MET A 94 -3.76 13.82 8.49
CA MET A 94 -3.57 12.46 8.01
C MET A 94 -2.48 12.40 6.95
N THR A 95 -1.52 11.53 7.17
CA THR A 95 -0.42 11.26 6.23
C THR A 95 -0.44 9.80 5.83
N ILE A 96 -0.41 9.54 4.51
CA ILE A 96 -0.35 8.20 3.96
C ILE A 96 0.99 8.02 3.26
N SER A 97 1.73 7.03 3.74
CA SER A 97 3.04 6.67 3.21
C SER A 97 3.04 5.25 2.66
N LYS A 98 3.76 5.06 1.56
CA LYS A 98 4.02 3.75 0.97
C LYS A 98 5.39 3.28 1.43
N ILE A 99 5.43 2.12 2.06
CA ILE A 99 6.65 1.45 2.49
C ILE A 99 6.97 0.34 1.50
N MET A 100 8.12 0.43 0.85
CA MET A 100 8.61 -0.58 -0.09
C MET A 100 9.74 -1.38 0.55
N SER A 101 9.65 -2.71 0.52
CA SER A 101 10.68 -3.63 1.06
C SER A 101 11.08 -3.33 2.51
N LYS A 102 10.18 -2.74 3.32
CA LYS A 102 10.46 -2.30 4.72
C LYS A 102 11.63 -1.32 4.88
N ARG A 103 12.14 -0.75 3.79
CA ARG A 103 13.33 0.13 3.81
C ARG A 103 13.05 1.53 3.30
N LYS A 104 12.28 1.67 2.22
CA LYS A 104 12.01 2.97 1.59
C LYS A 104 10.61 3.42 1.90
N ARG A 105 10.46 4.56 2.58
CA ARG A 105 9.19 5.25 2.80
C ARG A 105 9.04 6.33 1.73
N LYS A 106 7.90 6.36 1.08
CA LYS A 106 7.51 7.42 0.15
C LYS A 106 6.16 7.96 0.59
N ASN A 107 6.11 9.24 0.94
CA ASN A 107 4.84 9.91 1.22
C ASN A 107 4.01 9.95 -0.08
N ILE A 108 2.76 9.47 -0.02
CA ILE A 108 1.81 9.51 -1.13
C ILE A 108 1.04 10.82 -1.05
N ILE A 109 0.43 11.09 0.11
CA ILE A 109 -0.41 12.26 0.33
C ILE A 109 -0.45 12.60 1.82
N SER A 110 -0.53 13.90 2.12
CA SER A 110 -0.76 14.43 3.45
C SER A 110 -1.83 15.52 3.34
N PHE A 111 -2.85 15.45 4.21
CA PHE A 111 -3.98 16.36 4.20
C PHE A 111 -4.61 16.47 5.59
N GLU A 112 -5.34 17.54 5.81
CA GLU A 112 -6.16 17.74 7.00
C GLU A 112 -7.50 17.01 6.83
N THR A 113 -7.92 16.29 7.86
CA THR A 113 -9.19 15.54 7.85
C THR A 113 -10.41 16.45 7.66
N SER A 114 -10.29 17.70 8.07
CA SER A 114 -11.31 18.76 7.85
C SER A 114 -11.53 19.09 6.37
N LYS A 115 -10.56 18.79 5.49
CA LYS A 115 -10.63 19.01 4.02
C LYS A 115 -11.28 17.83 3.28
N ILE A 116 -11.74 16.81 3.99
CA ILE A 116 -12.52 15.72 3.40
C ILE A 116 -13.92 16.25 3.08
N GLU A 117 -14.26 16.27 1.79
CA GLU A 117 -15.59 16.65 1.30
C GLU A 117 -16.60 15.55 1.50
N GLU A 118 -16.17 14.31 1.23
CA GLU A 118 -17.01 13.13 1.29
C GLU A 118 -16.20 11.91 1.72
N LEU A 119 -16.78 11.07 2.59
CA LEU A 119 -16.18 9.79 3.03
C LEU A 119 -17.26 8.72 2.97
N ILE A 120 -17.12 7.81 2.03
CA ILE A 120 -18.09 6.74 1.75
C ILE A 120 -17.43 5.37 1.77
N GLU A 121 -18.20 4.34 2.10
CA GLU A 121 -17.76 2.97 1.93
C GLU A 121 -17.63 2.67 0.43
N TYR A 122 -16.45 2.23 -0.01
CA TYR A 122 -16.15 2.01 -1.41
C TYR A 122 -16.70 0.68 -1.90
N ASP A 123 -17.67 0.72 -2.81
CA ASP A 123 -18.06 -0.42 -3.62
C ASP A 123 -17.63 -0.17 -5.07
N ASN A 124 -16.95 -1.15 -5.66
CA ASN A 124 -16.42 -1.07 -7.03
C ASN A 124 -17.47 -0.77 -8.11
N ARG A 125 -18.78 -0.91 -7.79
CA ARG A 125 -19.86 -0.81 -8.76
C ARG A 125 -20.38 0.60 -8.97
N ASP A 126 -20.28 1.46 -7.96
CA ASP A 126 -21.00 2.74 -7.94
C ASP A 126 -20.08 3.97 -7.98
N PHE A 127 -18.75 3.77 -8.12
CA PHE A 127 -17.80 4.87 -8.05
C PHE A 127 -17.30 5.29 -9.42
N ASP A 128 -17.79 6.44 -9.93
CA ASP A 128 -17.29 7.00 -11.19
C ASP A 128 -15.95 7.74 -10.97
N THR A 129 -14.88 7.08 -11.38
CA THR A 129 -13.51 7.59 -11.25
C THR A 129 -13.20 8.76 -12.19
N ARG A 130 -14.04 9.03 -13.20
CA ARG A 130 -13.79 10.05 -14.24
C ARG A 130 -13.95 11.48 -13.73
N LEU A 131 -14.65 11.65 -12.60
CA LEU A 131 -14.93 12.96 -12.00
C LEU A 131 -13.75 13.54 -11.21
N TYR A 132 -12.66 12.80 -11.07
CA TYR A 132 -11.55 13.17 -10.20
C TYR A 132 -10.24 13.29 -10.96
N SER A 133 -9.46 14.32 -10.62
CA SER A 133 -8.17 14.61 -11.25
C SER A 133 -7.13 13.53 -10.97
N HIS A 134 -7.12 12.98 -9.74
CA HIS A 134 -6.20 11.94 -9.32
C HIS A 134 -6.88 10.93 -8.40
N ILE A 135 -6.47 9.66 -8.53
CA ILE A 135 -6.91 8.57 -7.67
C ILE A 135 -5.71 8.00 -6.94
N PHE A 136 -5.69 8.16 -5.63
CA PHE A 136 -4.68 7.58 -4.76
C PHE A 136 -5.19 6.26 -4.19
N SER A 137 -4.58 5.14 -4.59
CA SER A 137 -4.94 3.83 -4.06
C SER A 137 -3.92 3.41 -3.01
N ALA A 138 -4.37 3.37 -1.78
CA ALA A 138 -3.61 2.91 -0.63
C ALA A 138 -4.33 1.79 0.12
N CYS A 139 -5.14 0.98 -0.61
CA CYS A 139 -5.91 -0.10 -0.02
C CYS A 139 -5.01 -1.20 0.52
N GLY A 140 -5.27 -1.61 1.74
CA GLY A 140 -4.67 -2.79 2.36
C GLY A 140 -5.32 -4.09 1.88
N ALA A 141 -4.62 -5.21 2.07
CA ALA A 141 -5.25 -6.52 2.02
C ALA A 141 -6.29 -6.59 3.15
N ASP A 142 -7.48 -7.11 2.81
CA ASP A 142 -8.54 -7.30 3.76
C ASP A 142 -8.00 -8.11 4.97
N SER A 143 -7.65 -7.41 6.04
CA SER A 143 -7.67 -8.01 7.36
C SER A 143 -9.16 -8.18 7.66
N GLU A 144 -9.56 -9.39 8.05
CA GLU A 144 -10.95 -9.74 8.33
C GLU A 144 -11.67 -8.60 9.06
N GLY A 145 -12.67 -8.00 8.38
CA GLY A 145 -13.50 -6.92 8.92
C GLY A 145 -13.12 -5.48 8.57
N CYS A 146 -12.02 -5.19 7.87
CA CYS A 146 -11.71 -3.83 7.44
C CYS A 146 -12.36 -3.50 6.08
N LYS A 147 -13.25 -2.51 6.11
CA LYS A 147 -13.91 -1.98 4.90
C LYS A 147 -12.99 -0.99 4.19
N THR A 148 -13.07 -0.97 2.86
CA THR A 148 -12.40 0.06 2.07
C THR A 148 -13.27 1.31 2.01
N TYR A 149 -12.68 2.47 2.17
CA TYR A 149 -13.34 3.77 2.11
C TYR A 149 -12.75 4.60 0.98
N ALA A 150 -13.61 5.42 0.37
CA ALA A 150 -13.23 6.45 -0.57
C ALA A 150 -13.40 7.81 0.12
N ALA A 151 -12.30 8.54 0.29
CA ALA A 151 -12.30 9.91 0.76
C ALA A 151 -12.08 10.86 -0.42
N VAL A 152 -13.03 11.75 -0.66
CA VAL A 152 -12.89 12.85 -1.62
C VAL A 152 -12.22 14.00 -0.90
N ILE A 153 -11.06 14.42 -1.41
CA ILE A 153 -10.24 15.48 -0.80
C ILE A 153 -9.83 16.49 -1.87
N THR A 154 -9.85 17.75 -1.52
CA THR A 154 -9.28 18.81 -2.36
C THR A 154 -7.95 19.26 -1.80
N THR A 155 -6.87 19.09 -2.58
CA THR A 155 -5.52 19.50 -2.22
C THR A 155 -4.99 20.53 -3.23
N GLU A 156 -4.17 21.46 -2.76
CA GLU A 156 -3.59 22.50 -3.62
C GLU A 156 -2.74 21.93 -4.77
N LYS A 157 -2.06 20.78 -4.54
CA LYS A 157 -1.16 20.16 -5.52
C LYS A 157 -1.88 19.30 -6.56
N HIS A 158 -2.99 18.67 -6.19
CA HIS A 158 -3.63 17.63 -7.02
C HIS A 158 -5.10 17.95 -7.34
N GLY A 159 -5.62 19.10 -6.87
CA GLY A 159 -7.02 19.45 -7.03
C GLY A 159 -7.94 18.44 -6.33
N ARG A 160 -9.16 18.26 -6.86
CA ARG A 160 -10.16 17.34 -6.34
C ARG A 160 -9.76 15.90 -6.66
N SER A 161 -9.40 15.15 -5.65
CA SER A 161 -8.80 13.81 -5.75
C SER A 161 -9.52 12.82 -4.86
N VAL A 162 -9.43 11.56 -5.20
CA VAL A 162 -9.97 10.45 -4.40
C VAL A 162 -8.85 9.66 -3.79
N LEU A 163 -8.99 9.40 -2.51
CA LEU A 163 -8.14 8.50 -1.75
C LEU A 163 -8.92 7.25 -1.37
N LEU A 164 -8.47 6.10 -1.88
CA LEU A 164 -8.97 4.80 -1.47
C LEU A 164 -8.06 4.23 -0.38
N PHE A 165 -8.61 3.94 0.80
CA PHE A 165 -7.85 3.44 1.94
C PHE A 165 -8.69 2.49 2.82
N THR A 166 -8.04 1.73 3.68
CA THR A 166 -8.68 0.71 4.51
C THR A 166 -8.37 0.99 5.99
N PRO A 167 -9.06 1.98 6.59
CA PRO A 167 -8.85 2.33 8.00
C PRO A 167 -9.46 1.27 8.91
N ASN A 168 -8.84 1.06 10.07
CA ASN A 168 -9.44 0.31 11.15
C ASN A 168 -10.42 1.19 11.95
N GLU A 169 -11.22 0.56 12.79
CA GLU A 169 -12.20 1.28 13.64
C GLU A 169 -11.55 2.34 14.53
N LYS A 170 -10.35 2.06 15.06
CA LYS A 170 -9.62 3.00 15.92
C LYS A 170 -9.27 4.27 15.18
N LEU A 171 -8.78 4.14 13.94
CA LEU A 171 -8.42 5.27 13.09
C LEU A 171 -9.68 6.08 12.70
N LEU A 172 -10.76 5.40 12.32
CA LEU A 172 -12.04 6.04 12.01
C LEU A 172 -12.61 6.81 13.21
N LEU A 173 -12.56 6.23 14.40
CA LEU A 173 -13.02 6.90 15.64
C LEU A 173 -12.15 8.11 15.97
N ALA A 174 -10.84 8.04 15.74
CA ALA A 174 -9.95 9.17 15.97
C ALA A 174 -10.17 10.31 14.96
N MET A 175 -10.54 9.98 13.72
CA MET A 175 -10.87 10.97 12.70
C MET A 175 -12.21 11.67 12.96
N LYS A 176 -13.16 11.01 13.64
CA LYS A 176 -14.54 11.46 13.87
C LYS A 176 -14.67 12.91 14.37
N PRO A 177 -13.89 13.40 15.36
CA PRO A 177 -13.99 14.78 15.84
C PRO A 177 -13.61 15.85 14.80
N TYR A 178 -12.81 15.46 13.80
CA TYR A 178 -12.26 16.35 12.78
C TYR A 178 -13.04 16.30 11.45
N LEU A 179 -13.98 15.36 11.32
CA LEU A 179 -14.84 15.22 10.14
C LEU A 179 -16.03 16.20 10.20
N SER A 180 -16.54 16.60 9.04
CA SER A 180 -17.75 17.40 8.95
C SER A 180 -18.96 16.65 9.54
N ARG A 181 -19.92 17.40 10.13
CA ARG A 181 -21.11 16.82 10.75
C ARG A 181 -21.90 15.92 9.80
N GLN A 182 -21.97 16.29 8.51
CA GLN A 182 -22.68 15.48 7.50
C GLN A 182 -22.02 14.11 7.28
N ILE A 183 -20.68 14.08 7.19
CA ILE A 183 -19.91 12.83 7.05
C ILE A 183 -20.11 11.95 8.28
N VAL A 184 -20.06 12.53 9.49
CA VAL A 184 -20.27 11.78 10.73
C VAL A 184 -21.66 11.17 10.78
N LEU A 185 -22.71 11.92 10.40
CA LEU A 185 -24.08 11.41 10.37
C LEU A 185 -24.23 10.27 9.34
N ASN A 186 -23.67 10.44 8.14
CA ASN A 186 -23.77 9.44 7.09
C ASN A 186 -23.00 8.16 7.41
N LEU A 187 -21.81 8.29 8.01
CA LEU A 187 -20.91 7.15 8.21
C LEU A 187 -21.23 6.35 9.49
N PHE A 188 -21.59 7.05 10.58
CA PHE A 188 -21.73 6.42 11.90
C PHE A 188 -23.20 6.25 12.36
N TYR A 189 -24.14 6.99 11.76
CA TYR A 189 -25.54 7.00 12.20
C TYR A 189 -26.55 6.59 11.13
N LYS A 190 -26.14 6.50 9.85
CA LYS A 190 -27.01 5.96 8.79
C LYS A 190 -26.92 4.44 8.83
N ARG A 191 -27.91 3.81 9.48
CA ARG A 191 -28.27 2.40 9.33
C ARG A 191 -29.25 2.22 8.19
#